data_68125602916231d5d7312e1424aea5e1
#
_entry.id   68125602916231d5d7312e1424aea5e1
#
_cell.length_a   1.000
_cell.length_b   1.000
_cell.length_c   1.000
_cell.angle_alpha   90.00
_cell.angle_beta   90.00
_cell.angle_gamma   90.00
#
_symmetry.space_group_name_H-M   'P 1'
#
loop_
_entity.id
_entity.type
_entity.pdbx_description
1 polymer ?
#
loop_
_entity_poly.entity_id
_entity_poly.type
_entity_poly.pdbx_seq_one_letter_code
_entity_poly.pdbx_strand_id
1 'polypeptide(L)'
;YIECTGTFDYVDPPINCWYKNGHGSLDIRTAIEQSCNYFFNMIGFQLGKVGDNEFSEVQSLNKLQEYASLIGLDRKTGIELSEATPKVSDAKAVPSYMGQGNNLFTTSELARYATVMATSGNVFKLTLLDKVMDPKGEVIQEYEPEIEDVVNISSNIWDVIHDGMRRVIQTHSQFDGLGVEVA
;
A
#
# COMPACT_ATOMS: atom_id res chain seq x y z
N TYR A 1 -2.57 18.06 -8.58
CA TYR A 1 -3.92 18.10 -8.01
C TYR A 1 -4.90 17.36 -8.91
N ILE A 2 -5.87 16.65 -8.30
CA ILE A 2 -6.97 15.95 -8.97
C ILE A 2 -8.27 16.43 -8.34
N GLU A 3 -9.23 16.80 -9.19
CA GLU A 3 -10.56 17.23 -8.76
C GLU A 3 -11.47 16.02 -8.58
N CYS A 4 -11.89 15.73 -7.35
CA CYS A 4 -12.82 14.67 -7.03
C CYS A 4 -14.26 15.20 -7.08
N THR A 5 -15.02 14.77 -8.07
CA THR A 5 -16.43 15.13 -8.27
C THR A 5 -17.43 14.19 -7.60
N GLY A 6 -16.94 13.14 -6.93
CA GLY A 6 -17.76 12.10 -6.28
C GLY A 6 -18.04 10.89 -7.16
N THR A 7 -17.99 11.03 -8.48
CA THR A 7 -18.18 9.91 -9.42
C THR A 7 -17.08 9.92 -10.46
N PHE A 8 -16.34 8.81 -10.56
CA PHE A 8 -15.31 8.58 -11.55
C PHE A 8 -15.96 7.94 -12.78
N ASP A 9 -16.15 8.71 -13.82
CA ASP A 9 -16.91 8.38 -15.05
C ASP A 9 -16.01 8.14 -16.28
N TYR A 10 -14.71 7.98 -16.08
CA TYR A 10 -13.75 7.64 -17.14
C TYR A 10 -13.76 6.16 -17.53
N VAL A 11 -14.54 5.33 -16.83
CA VAL A 11 -14.72 3.90 -17.08
C VAL A 11 -16.20 3.53 -17.03
N ASP A 12 -16.57 2.43 -17.67
CA ASP A 12 -17.95 1.91 -17.69
C ASP A 12 -17.98 0.52 -17.02
N PRO A 13 -18.81 0.30 -15.96
CA PRO A 13 -19.65 1.30 -15.30
C PRO A 13 -18.82 2.32 -14.47
N PRO A 14 -19.37 3.53 -14.24
CA PRO A 14 -18.74 4.54 -13.39
C PRO A 14 -18.50 4.05 -11.96
N ILE A 15 -17.41 4.53 -11.34
CA ILE A 15 -17.03 4.15 -9.97
C ILE A 15 -17.30 5.32 -9.03
N ASN A 16 -18.05 5.08 -7.96
CA ASN A 16 -18.35 6.12 -6.99
C ASN A 16 -17.24 6.26 -5.94
N CYS A 17 -16.90 7.51 -5.61
CA CYS A 17 -16.20 7.81 -4.39
C CYS A 17 -17.13 7.58 -3.19
N TRP A 18 -16.57 7.27 -2.02
CA TRP A 18 -17.38 7.12 -0.80
C TRP A 18 -18.06 8.43 -0.41
N TYR A 19 -17.43 9.58 -0.67
CA TYR A 19 -18.03 10.90 -0.51
C TYR A 19 -18.65 11.34 -1.83
N LYS A 20 -19.95 11.17 -1.94
CA LYS A 20 -20.72 11.35 -3.19
C LYS A 20 -20.76 12.79 -3.71
N ASN A 21 -20.59 13.77 -2.81
CA ASN A 21 -20.56 15.19 -3.20
C ASN A 21 -19.21 15.61 -3.77
N GLY A 22 -18.21 14.72 -3.75
CA GLY A 22 -16.86 15.01 -4.17
C GLY A 22 -16.04 15.72 -3.10
N HIS A 23 -14.75 15.38 -3.01
CA HIS A 23 -13.81 15.99 -2.07
C HIS A 23 -13.23 17.31 -2.59
N GLY A 24 -13.54 17.70 -3.86
CA GLY A 24 -12.91 18.84 -4.51
C GLY A 24 -11.48 18.58 -4.92
N SER A 25 -10.67 19.62 -4.95
CA SER A 25 -9.27 19.56 -5.42
C SER A 25 -8.34 18.98 -4.35
N LEU A 26 -7.70 17.86 -4.66
CA LEU A 26 -6.83 17.10 -3.75
C LEU A 26 -5.41 17.00 -4.30
N ASP A 27 -4.42 17.12 -3.42
CA ASP A 27 -3.09 16.57 -3.61
C ASP A 27 -3.00 15.13 -3.02
N ILE A 28 -1.86 14.48 -3.17
CA ILE A 28 -1.68 13.09 -2.70
C ILE A 28 -1.82 12.97 -1.17
N ARG A 29 -1.37 13.95 -0.38
CA ARG A 29 -1.47 13.94 1.08
C ARG A 29 -2.94 13.97 1.52
N THR A 30 -3.69 14.90 0.98
CA THR A 30 -5.12 15.04 1.27
C THR A 30 -5.92 13.86 0.71
N ALA A 31 -5.49 13.28 -0.41
CA ALA A 31 -6.12 12.09 -0.97
C ALA A 31 -5.93 10.85 -0.07
N ILE A 32 -4.76 10.68 0.55
CA ILE A 32 -4.52 9.62 1.56
C ILE A 32 -5.35 9.90 2.81
N GLU A 33 -5.30 11.11 3.34
CA GLU A 33 -6.08 11.55 4.52
C GLU A 33 -7.57 11.28 4.36
N GLN A 34 -8.14 11.63 3.20
CA GLN A 34 -9.57 11.49 2.91
C GLN A 34 -9.94 10.11 2.34
N SER A 35 -9.00 9.19 2.18
CA SER A 35 -9.23 7.89 1.52
C SER A 35 -10.01 8.03 0.21
N CYS A 36 -9.60 8.96 -0.65
CA CYS A 36 -10.35 9.35 -1.83
C CYS A 36 -10.27 8.30 -2.94
N ASN A 37 -11.31 7.51 -3.15
CA ASN A 37 -11.38 6.51 -4.22
C ASN A 37 -11.18 7.13 -5.61
N TYR A 38 -11.78 8.29 -5.87
CA TYR A 38 -11.66 8.98 -7.15
C TYR A 38 -10.20 9.29 -7.49
N PHE A 39 -9.42 9.78 -6.50
CA PHE A 39 -8.02 10.13 -6.70
C PHE A 39 -7.20 8.91 -7.12
N PHE A 40 -7.32 7.80 -6.41
CA PHE A 40 -6.57 6.58 -6.72
C PHE A 40 -7.04 5.90 -8.00
N ASN A 41 -8.34 5.95 -8.32
CA ASN A 41 -8.86 5.53 -9.62
C ASN A 41 -8.26 6.35 -10.76
N MET A 42 -8.12 7.67 -10.57
CA MET A 42 -7.47 8.55 -11.56
C MET A 42 -5.99 8.20 -11.74
N ILE A 43 -5.26 7.86 -10.68
CA ILE A 43 -3.87 7.38 -10.79
C ILE A 43 -3.82 6.12 -11.68
N GLY A 44 -4.66 5.13 -11.38
CA GLY A 44 -4.72 3.89 -12.17
C GLY A 44 -5.07 4.15 -13.64
N PHE A 45 -6.00 5.06 -13.89
CA PHE A 45 -6.38 5.46 -15.25
C PHE A 45 -5.23 6.16 -15.98
N GLN A 46 -4.57 7.11 -15.33
CA GLN A 46 -3.44 7.84 -15.92
C GLN A 46 -2.26 6.93 -16.25
N LEU A 47 -1.92 5.98 -15.37
CA LEU A 47 -0.85 5.01 -15.58
C LEU A 47 -1.18 3.99 -16.69
N GLY A 48 -2.46 3.81 -16.99
CA GLY A 48 -2.92 2.97 -18.09
C GLY A 48 -3.03 3.69 -19.44
N LYS A 49 -2.77 4.99 -19.53
CA LYS A 49 -2.85 5.70 -20.80
C LYS A 49 -1.76 5.27 -21.79
N VAL A 50 -2.20 5.01 -23.02
CA VAL A 50 -1.35 4.73 -24.19
C VAL A 50 -1.67 5.75 -25.28
N GLY A 51 -0.64 6.37 -25.89
CA GLY A 51 -0.84 7.44 -26.85
C GLY A 51 -1.59 8.64 -26.27
N ASP A 52 -2.30 9.37 -27.11
CA ASP A 52 -2.86 10.67 -26.72
C ASP A 52 -4.09 10.59 -25.80
N ASN A 53 -4.88 9.52 -25.82
CA ASN A 53 -6.08 9.41 -24.95
C ASN A 53 -6.66 7.99 -24.80
N GLU A 54 -5.98 6.96 -25.26
CA GLU A 54 -6.49 5.59 -25.13
C GLU A 54 -6.10 4.99 -23.79
N PHE A 55 -7.04 4.35 -23.09
CA PHE A 55 -6.79 3.62 -21.85
C PHE A 55 -6.54 2.13 -22.16
N SER A 56 -5.43 1.62 -21.68
CA SER A 56 -5.09 0.19 -21.69
C SER A 56 -5.14 -0.39 -20.29
N GLU A 57 -6.11 -1.27 -20.04
CA GLU A 57 -6.23 -2.00 -18.77
C GLU A 57 -4.97 -2.83 -18.49
N VAL A 58 -4.41 -3.46 -19.54
CA VAL A 58 -3.18 -4.27 -19.42
C VAL A 58 -2.00 -3.43 -18.97
N GLN A 59 -1.82 -2.24 -19.54
CA GLN A 59 -0.73 -1.34 -19.12
C GLN A 59 -0.91 -0.88 -17.70
N SER A 60 -2.11 -0.51 -17.30
CA SER A 60 -2.43 -0.11 -15.92
C SER A 60 -2.12 -1.24 -14.93
N LEU A 61 -2.58 -2.48 -15.22
CA LEU A 61 -2.29 -3.64 -14.38
C LEU A 61 -0.80 -3.96 -14.30
N ASN A 62 -0.07 -3.89 -15.42
CA ASN A 62 1.38 -4.09 -15.42
C ASN A 62 2.08 -3.07 -14.51
N LYS A 63 1.65 -1.80 -14.54
CA LYS A 63 2.19 -0.78 -13.65
C LYS A 63 1.86 -1.04 -12.17
N LEU A 64 0.63 -1.45 -11.88
CA LEU A 64 0.26 -1.84 -10.51
C LEU A 64 1.14 -2.98 -10.00
N GLN A 65 1.34 -4.03 -10.82
CA GLN A 65 2.15 -5.19 -10.48
C GLN A 65 3.64 -4.82 -10.31
N GLU A 66 4.17 -3.95 -11.17
CA GLU A 66 5.52 -3.41 -11.06
C GLU A 66 5.75 -2.73 -9.69
N TYR A 67 4.86 -1.82 -9.28
CA TYR A 67 4.96 -1.14 -8.00
C TYR A 67 4.70 -2.06 -6.80
N ALA A 68 3.77 -2.99 -6.92
CA ALA A 68 3.52 -3.99 -5.88
C ALA A 68 4.74 -4.91 -5.65
N SER A 69 5.47 -5.26 -6.72
CA SER A 69 6.71 -6.02 -6.65
C SER A 69 7.81 -5.26 -5.92
N LEU A 70 7.95 -3.96 -6.16
CA LEU A 70 8.95 -3.13 -5.46
C LEU A 70 8.80 -3.18 -3.93
N ILE A 71 7.57 -3.23 -3.44
CA ILE A 71 7.27 -3.28 -2.00
C ILE A 71 7.03 -4.71 -1.48
N GLY A 72 7.33 -5.72 -2.28
CA GLY A 72 7.30 -7.13 -1.89
C GLY A 72 5.92 -7.77 -1.80
N LEU A 73 4.86 -7.17 -2.36
CA LEU A 73 3.49 -7.71 -2.32
C LEU A 73 3.23 -8.84 -3.34
N ASP A 74 4.17 -9.15 -4.20
CA ASP A 74 4.07 -10.20 -5.22
C ASP A 74 4.71 -11.53 -4.80
N ARG A 75 5.29 -11.61 -3.59
CA ARG A 75 6.04 -12.77 -3.10
C ARG A 75 5.79 -13.04 -1.62
N LYS A 76 5.94 -14.30 -1.24
CA LYS A 76 5.85 -14.76 0.14
C LYS A 76 6.82 -14.01 1.05
N THR A 77 6.50 -13.94 2.35
CA THR A 77 7.30 -13.19 3.31
C THR A 77 8.51 -13.93 3.82
N GLY A 78 8.58 -15.25 3.59
CA GLY A 78 9.65 -16.11 4.07
C GLY A 78 9.51 -16.57 5.52
N ILE A 79 8.37 -16.26 6.17
CA ILE A 79 8.04 -16.75 7.51
C ILE A 79 8.05 -18.30 7.54
N GLU A 80 8.40 -18.91 8.66
CA GLU A 80 8.58 -20.38 8.81
C GLU A 80 7.25 -21.16 8.72
N LEU A 81 6.13 -20.46 8.64
CA LEU A 81 4.81 -21.05 8.46
C LEU A 81 4.46 -21.23 6.98
N SER A 82 3.51 -22.11 6.69
CA SER A 82 2.98 -22.25 5.34
C SER A 82 2.19 -20.99 4.96
N GLU A 83 2.61 -20.34 3.90
CA GLU A 83 1.95 -19.16 3.33
C GLU A 83 1.25 -19.48 2.00
N ALA A 84 0.07 -18.93 1.79
CA ALA A 84 -0.52 -18.87 0.46
C ALA A 84 0.37 -18.03 -0.48
N THR A 85 0.28 -18.28 -1.77
CA THR A 85 0.95 -17.43 -2.75
C THR A 85 0.13 -16.15 -2.93
N PRO A 86 0.73 -14.95 -2.77
CA PRO A 86 0.02 -13.70 -2.98
C PRO A 86 -0.40 -13.54 -4.44
N LYS A 87 -1.42 -12.73 -4.62
CA LYS A 87 -1.87 -12.33 -5.95
C LYS A 87 -2.07 -10.82 -5.96
N VAL A 88 -1.26 -10.13 -6.74
CA VAL A 88 -1.54 -8.75 -7.15
C VAL A 88 -2.59 -8.81 -8.27
N SER A 89 -3.52 -7.88 -8.25
CA SER A 89 -4.64 -7.85 -9.20
C SER A 89 -4.20 -7.97 -10.65
N ASP A 90 -4.88 -8.82 -11.39
CA ASP A 90 -4.71 -9.06 -12.84
C ASP A 90 -5.98 -8.76 -13.64
N ALA A 91 -6.97 -8.14 -13.01
CA ALA A 91 -8.21 -7.71 -13.60
C ALA A 91 -8.76 -6.47 -12.89
N LYS A 92 -9.61 -5.70 -13.57
CA LYS A 92 -10.22 -4.48 -13.04
C LYS A 92 -9.15 -3.46 -12.58
N ALA A 93 -8.31 -3.03 -13.52
CA ALA A 93 -7.16 -2.17 -13.25
C ALA A 93 -7.49 -0.98 -12.36
N VAL A 94 -8.41 -0.12 -12.77
CA VAL A 94 -8.72 1.14 -12.07
C VAL A 94 -9.11 0.93 -10.60
N PRO A 95 -10.10 0.09 -10.23
CA PRO A 95 -10.44 -0.12 -8.83
C PRO A 95 -9.35 -0.84 -8.04
N SER A 96 -8.38 -1.50 -8.70
CA SER A 96 -7.26 -2.15 -8.01
C SER A 96 -6.32 -1.16 -7.33
N TYR A 97 -6.24 0.09 -7.82
CA TYR A 97 -5.41 1.15 -7.24
C TYR A 97 -5.97 1.74 -5.93
N MET A 98 -7.23 1.50 -5.62
CA MET A 98 -7.79 1.81 -4.29
C MET A 98 -7.88 0.57 -3.38
N GLY A 99 -7.15 -0.50 -3.71
CA GLY A 99 -7.09 -1.73 -2.93
C GLY A 99 -8.21 -2.74 -3.21
N GLN A 100 -9.07 -2.48 -4.21
CA GLN A 100 -10.09 -3.43 -4.67
C GLN A 100 -9.56 -4.32 -5.82
N GLY A 101 -10.43 -4.80 -6.68
CA GLY A 101 -10.05 -5.74 -7.74
C GLY A 101 -10.02 -7.16 -7.22
N ASN A 102 -9.03 -7.95 -7.65
CA ASN A 102 -8.88 -9.35 -7.23
C ASN A 102 -7.54 -9.63 -6.54
N ASN A 103 -7.04 -8.63 -5.77
CA ASN A 103 -5.89 -8.80 -4.90
C ASN A 103 -6.15 -9.85 -3.81
N LEU A 104 -5.17 -10.70 -3.53
CA LEU A 104 -5.20 -11.68 -2.45
C LEU A 104 -3.85 -11.64 -1.72
N PHE A 105 -3.87 -11.23 -0.45
CA PHE A 105 -2.70 -11.14 0.40
C PHE A 105 -2.94 -11.83 1.72
N THR A 106 -1.90 -12.44 2.27
CA THR A 106 -1.92 -12.96 3.64
C THR A 106 -1.76 -11.83 4.64
N THR A 107 -2.12 -12.08 5.91
CA THR A 107 -1.89 -11.13 6.99
C THR A 107 -0.40 -10.82 7.19
N SER A 108 0.47 -11.83 6.99
CA SER A 108 1.93 -11.66 7.06
C SER A 108 2.44 -10.73 5.96
N GLU A 109 1.94 -10.84 4.73
CA GLU A 109 2.30 -9.93 3.63
C GLU A 109 1.86 -8.50 3.91
N LEU A 110 0.65 -8.31 4.45
CA LEU A 110 0.19 -6.98 4.85
C LEU A 110 0.99 -6.41 6.03
N ALA A 111 1.42 -7.25 6.98
CA ALA A 111 2.31 -6.83 8.07
C ALA A 111 3.69 -6.41 7.52
N ARG A 112 4.28 -7.17 6.59
CA ARG A 112 5.51 -6.78 5.91
C ARG A 112 5.34 -5.46 5.16
N TYR A 113 4.24 -5.29 4.42
CA TYR A 113 3.94 -4.02 3.75
C TYR A 113 3.89 -2.85 4.73
N ALA A 114 3.26 -3.01 5.90
CA ALA A 114 3.24 -1.97 6.92
C ALA A 114 4.65 -1.60 7.40
N THR A 115 5.55 -2.61 7.57
CA THR A 115 6.96 -2.35 7.91
C THR A 115 7.71 -1.62 6.80
N VAL A 116 7.45 -1.93 5.53
CA VAL A 116 8.04 -1.19 4.40
C VAL A 116 7.66 0.29 4.46
N MET A 117 6.38 0.59 4.75
CA MET A 117 5.91 1.97 4.91
C MET A 117 6.58 2.64 6.12
N ALA A 118 6.60 1.99 7.28
CA ALA A 118 7.15 2.54 8.52
C ALA A 118 8.66 2.80 8.46
N THR A 119 9.41 1.99 7.69
CA THR A 119 10.87 2.08 7.59
C THR A 119 11.36 2.81 6.34
N SER A 120 10.47 3.47 5.61
CA SER A 120 10.81 4.19 4.37
C SER A 120 11.50 3.29 3.34
N GLY A 121 10.99 2.05 3.18
CA GLY A 121 11.34 1.19 2.07
C GLY A 121 12.11 -0.09 2.39
N ASN A 122 12.40 -0.42 3.64
CA ASN A 122 13.05 -1.70 3.95
C ASN A 122 12.05 -2.86 3.83
N VAL A 123 12.30 -3.78 2.92
CA VAL A 123 11.53 -5.02 2.73
C VAL A 123 12.20 -6.11 3.55
N PHE A 124 11.57 -6.52 4.65
CA PHE A 124 12.11 -7.56 5.52
C PHE A 124 11.65 -8.95 5.11
N LYS A 125 12.54 -9.91 5.24
CA LYS A 125 12.17 -11.31 5.37
C LYS A 125 11.59 -11.50 6.77
N LEU A 126 10.37 -11.99 6.85
CA LEU A 126 9.74 -12.20 8.15
C LEU A 126 10.21 -13.50 8.78
N THR A 127 10.35 -13.49 10.10
CA THR A 127 10.65 -14.67 10.92
C THR A 127 9.84 -14.62 12.22
N LEU A 128 9.49 -15.79 12.75
CA LEU A 128 8.92 -15.97 14.09
C LEU A 128 10.02 -16.29 15.12
N LEU A 129 11.24 -16.48 14.65
CA LEU A 129 12.37 -16.81 15.51
C LEU A 129 13.02 -15.52 16.00
N ASP A 130 13.05 -15.36 17.31
CA ASP A 130 13.80 -14.33 18.01
C ASP A 130 15.12 -14.89 18.50
N LYS A 131 15.04 -15.94 19.31
CA LYS A 131 16.23 -16.62 19.86
C LYS A 131 15.96 -18.06 20.24
N VAL A 132 17.02 -18.84 20.29
CA VAL A 132 17.04 -20.18 20.86
C VAL A 132 17.81 -20.14 22.18
N MET A 133 17.21 -20.70 23.23
CA MET A 133 17.84 -20.78 24.55
C MET A 133 17.97 -22.24 24.99
N ASP A 134 18.97 -22.49 25.83
CA ASP A 134 19.12 -23.76 26.51
C ASP A 134 18.10 -23.95 27.65
N PRO A 135 17.98 -25.13 28.28
CA PRO A 135 17.04 -25.31 29.40
C PRO A 135 17.38 -24.49 30.65
N LYS A 136 18.53 -23.84 30.73
CA LYS A 136 18.93 -22.95 31.82
C LYS A 136 18.62 -21.48 31.52
N GLY A 137 18.16 -21.17 30.27
CA GLY A 137 17.84 -19.84 29.82
C GLY A 137 19.02 -19.09 29.19
N GLU A 138 20.14 -19.76 28.94
CA GLU A 138 21.26 -19.16 28.21
C GLU A 138 20.96 -19.12 26.69
N VAL A 139 21.24 -17.96 26.07
CA VAL A 139 20.99 -17.80 24.62
C VAL A 139 22.04 -18.59 23.84
N ILE A 140 21.57 -19.56 23.04
CA ILE A 140 22.40 -20.36 22.14
C ILE A 140 22.55 -19.68 20.79
N GLN A 141 21.47 -19.08 20.29
CA GLN A 141 21.41 -18.41 19.00
C GLN A 141 20.39 -17.29 19.04
N GLU A 142 20.73 -16.17 18.43
CA GLU A 142 19.86 -15.00 18.25
C GLU A 142 19.64 -14.76 16.76
N TYR A 143 18.46 -14.28 16.38
CA TYR A 143 18.10 -14.02 15.00
C TYR A 143 17.88 -12.51 14.83
N GLU A 144 18.68 -11.91 13.97
CA GLU A 144 18.57 -10.50 13.64
C GLU A 144 17.62 -10.30 12.45
N PRO A 145 16.90 -9.16 12.38
CA PRO A 145 16.07 -8.83 11.25
C PRO A 145 16.88 -8.81 9.94
N GLU A 146 16.43 -9.55 8.94
CA GLU A 146 17.05 -9.65 7.62
C GLU A 146 16.31 -8.72 6.64
N ILE A 147 17.01 -7.75 6.04
CA ILE A 147 16.50 -6.92 4.94
C ILE A 147 16.74 -7.69 3.64
N GLU A 148 15.63 -8.07 2.98
CA GLU A 148 15.64 -8.79 1.71
C GLU A 148 15.84 -7.86 0.53
N ASP A 149 15.24 -6.64 0.60
CA ASP A 149 15.26 -5.66 -0.47
C ASP A 149 15.05 -4.26 0.09
N VAL A 150 15.38 -3.23 -0.72
CA VAL A 150 15.19 -1.83 -0.35
C VAL A 150 14.52 -1.06 -1.50
N VAL A 151 13.38 -0.45 -1.22
CA VAL A 151 12.67 0.40 -2.17
C VAL A 151 13.43 1.71 -2.34
N ASN A 152 14.17 1.82 -3.43
CA ASN A 152 15.01 2.97 -3.72
C ASN A 152 14.22 4.09 -4.41
N ILE A 153 13.49 4.87 -3.63
CA ILE A 153 12.83 6.12 -4.05
C ILE A 153 13.32 7.28 -3.21
N SER A 154 13.12 8.50 -3.69
CA SER A 154 13.65 9.66 -2.98
C SER A 154 12.91 9.92 -1.65
N SER A 155 13.64 10.41 -0.63
CA SER A 155 13.11 10.61 0.72
C SER A 155 11.89 11.52 0.77
N ASN A 156 11.83 12.53 -0.10
CA ASN A 156 10.69 13.43 -0.16
C ASN A 156 9.38 12.73 -0.58
N ILE A 157 9.44 11.58 -1.26
CA ILE A 157 8.24 10.78 -1.58
C ILE A 157 7.76 10.09 -0.31
N TRP A 158 8.68 9.52 0.49
CA TRP A 158 8.34 8.94 1.79
C TRP A 158 7.74 9.99 2.74
N ASP A 159 8.32 11.19 2.80
CA ASP A 159 7.80 12.29 3.61
C ASP A 159 6.36 12.65 3.23
N VAL A 160 6.04 12.64 1.93
CA VAL A 160 4.68 12.90 1.43
C VAL A 160 3.70 11.81 1.85
N ILE A 161 4.12 10.53 1.77
CA ILE A 161 3.29 9.39 2.17
C ILE A 161 3.04 9.43 3.68
N HIS A 162 4.08 9.59 4.48
CA HIS A 162 3.99 9.65 5.93
C HIS A 162 3.15 10.85 6.41
N ASP A 163 3.29 12.02 5.78
CA ASP A 163 2.45 13.16 6.10
C ASP A 163 0.97 12.88 5.82
N GLY A 164 0.65 12.25 4.68
CA GLY A 164 -0.71 11.82 4.37
C GLY A 164 -1.27 10.82 5.39
N MET A 165 -0.48 9.82 5.78
CA MET A 165 -0.86 8.83 6.79
C MET A 165 -1.07 9.46 8.16
N ARG A 166 -0.17 10.36 8.59
CA ARG A 166 -0.28 11.08 9.87
C ARG A 166 -1.54 11.94 9.95
N ARG A 167 -1.94 12.57 8.85
CA ARG A 167 -3.19 13.35 8.78
C ARG A 167 -4.42 12.50 9.04
N VAL A 168 -4.45 11.23 8.58
CA VAL A 168 -5.56 10.30 8.91
C VAL A 168 -5.71 10.18 10.41
N ILE A 169 -4.61 9.98 11.15
CA ILE A 169 -4.63 9.83 12.61
C ILE A 169 -5.09 11.12 13.30
N GLN A 170 -4.63 12.28 12.83
CA GLN A 170 -4.98 13.58 13.41
C GLN A 170 -6.45 13.97 13.21
N THR A 171 -7.09 13.46 12.16
CA THR A 171 -8.51 13.77 11.85
C THR A 171 -9.50 12.80 12.52
N HIS A 172 -9.03 11.70 13.12
CA HIS A 172 -9.87 10.69 13.74
C HIS A 172 -9.67 10.62 15.25
N SER A 173 -10.66 11.11 16.01
CA SER A 173 -10.64 11.17 17.48
C SER A 173 -10.48 9.81 18.19
N GLN A 174 -10.73 8.71 17.49
CA GLN A 174 -10.52 7.36 18.05
C GLN A 174 -9.06 7.03 18.36
N PHE A 175 -8.12 7.81 17.86
CA PHE A 175 -6.70 7.69 18.16
C PHE A 175 -6.23 8.66 19.25
N ASP A 176 -7.11 9.55 19.72
CA ASP A 176 -6.79 10.50 20.78
C ASP A 176 -6.46 9.79 22.08
N GLY A 177 -5.41 10.26 22.75
CA GLY A 177 -5.01 9.71 24.06
C GLY A 177 -4.23 8.40 24.01
N LEU A 178 -3.85 7.90 22.83
CA LEU A 178 -2.86 6.84 22.73
C LEU A 178 -1.52 7.37 23.25
N GLY A 179 -0.89 6.63 24.19
CA GLY A 179 0.40 6.98 24.75
C GLY A 179 1.59 6.77 23.80
N VAL A 180 1.32 6.55 22.52
CA VAL A 180 2.30 6.30 21.47
C VAL A 180 2.00 7.18 20.26
N GLU A 181 3.04 7.59 19.56
CA GLU A 181 2.89 8.28 18.27
C GLU A 181 2.44 7.24 17.22
N VAL A 182 1.32 7.54 16.55
CA VAL A 182 0.76 6.72 15.47
C VAL A 182 0.81 7.52 14.18
N ALA A 183 1.26 6.88 13.09
CA ALA A 183 1.28 7.48 11.75
C ALA A 183 1.17 6.40 10.67
#